data_03356b8782ef24a2f307bd03bdbe0c12
#
_entry.id   03356b8782ef24a2f307bd03bdbe0c12
#
_cell.length_a   1.000
_cell.length_b   1.000
_cell.length_c   1.000
_cell.angle_alpha   90.00
_cell.angle_beta   90.00
_cell.angle_gamma   90.00
#
_symmetry.space_group_name_H-M   'P 1'
#
loop_
_entity.id
_entity.type
_entity.pdbx_description
1 polymer ?
#
loop_
_entity_poly.entity_id
_entity_poly.type
_entity_poly.pdbx_seq_one_letter_code
_entity_poly.pdbx_strand_id
1 'polypeptide(L)'
;MNKFMLSITASSGEFYQGDCEDLTLPISDGIYGVQAGHNPVLVALHMGILHFVVDGKARDVLVGDGIAEVTPAYVMVLVDSAENPEDIDKNRAEAARIRAEERLSLIHI
;
A
#
# COMPACT_ATOMS: atom_id res chain seq x y z
N MET A 1 10.92 -16.74 14.17
CA MET A 1 9.88 -15.71 14.21
C MET A 1 8.61 -16.18 13.56
N ASN A 2 7.48 -15.85 14.15
CA ASN A 2 6.19 -16.21 13.58
C ASN A 2 5.92 -15.37 12.32
N LYS A 3 5.42 -16.04 11.32
CA LYS A 3 5.09 -15.39 10.02
C LYS A 3 3.61 -15.57 9.72
N PHE A 4 3.10 -14.67 8.90
CA PHE A 4 1.76 -14.78 8.34
C PHE A 4 1.83 -14.45 6.85
N MET A 5 0.81 -14.87 6.11
CA MET A 5 0.72 -14.56 4.69
C MET A 5 0.21 -13.13 4.51
N LEU A 6 0.89 -12.36 3.67
CA LEU A 6 0.45 -11.01 3.31
C LEU A 6 0.17 -10.95 1.82
N SER A 7 -1.01 -10.46 1.46
CA SER A 7 -1.39 -10.20 0.07
C SER A 7 -1.77 -8.73 -0.06
N ILE A 8 -1.15 -8.03 -0.99
CA ILE A 8 -1.47 -6.63 -1.30
C ILE A 8 -1.95 -6.58 -2.75
N THR A 9 -3.22 -6.25 -2.94
CA THR A 9 -3.83 -6.14 -4.26
C THR A 9 -4.35 -4.72 -4.47
N ALA A 10 -3.93 -4.11 -5.57
CA ALA A 10 -4.41 -2.80 -6.01
C ALA A 10 -5.36 -2.98 -7.18
N SER A 11 -6.04 -1.89 -7.60
CA SER A 11 -6.94 -1.95 -8.75
C SER A 11 -6.20 -2.33 -10.04
N SER A 12 -4.90 -2.09 -10.12
CA SER A 12 -4.06 -2.47 -11.27
C SER A 12 -3.64 -3.95 -11.25
N GLY A 13 -3.87 -4.65 -10.15
CA GLY A 13 -3.51 -6.06 -9.98
C GLY A 13 -2.78 -6.35 -8.70
N GLU A 14 -2.29 -7.58 -8.57
CA GLU A 14 -1.55 -8.00 -7.39
C GLU A 14 -0.20 -7.27 -7.31
N PHE A 15 0.07 -6.67 -6.15
CA PHE A 15 1.33 -5.95 -5.90
C PHE A 15 2.35 -6.81 -5.16
N TYR A 16 1.91 -7.56 -4.16
CA TYR A 16 2.76 -8.43 -3.36
C TYR A 16 1.96 -9.60 -2.81
N GLN A 17 2.59 -10.76 -2.77
CA GLN A 17 2.05 -11.93 -2.09
C GLN A 17 3.22 -12.75 -1.55
N GLY A 18 3.22 -13.01 -0.25
CA GLY A 18 4.27 -13.78 0.39
C GLY A 18 4.22 -13.70 1.90
N ASP A 19 5.26 -14.22 2.53
CA ASP A 19 5.38 -14.22 3.98
C ASP A 19 5.63 -12.81 4.52
N CYS A 20 5.19 -12.56 5.74
CA CYS A 20 5.40 -11.30 6.43
C CYS A 20 5.59 -11.56 7.92
N GLU A 21 6.50 -10.84 8.54
CA GLU A 21 6.80 -10.99 9.97
C GLU A 21 6.16 -9.87 10.79
N ASP A 22 6.07 -8.68 10.23
CA ASP A 22 5.55 -7.50 10.90
C ASP A 22 4.93 -6.59 9.85
N LEU A 23 3.79 -5.99 10.18
CA LEU A 23 3.03 -5.16 9.25
C LEU A 23 2.48 -3.96 9.97
N THR A 24 2.63 -2.78 9.37
CA THR A 24 2.04 -1.54 9.86
C THR A 24 1.16 -0.96 8.76
N LEU A 25 -0.10 -0.74 9.08
CA LEU A 25 -1.11 -0.25 8.14
C LEU A 25 -1.42 1.22 8.41
N PRO A 26 -1.53 2.06 7.37
CA PRO A 26 -1.93 3.46 7.56
C PRO A 26 -3.45 3.56 7.74
N ILE A 27 -3.86 4.22 8.82
CA ILE A 27 -5.27 4.50 9.11
C ILE A 27 -5.46 6.01 9.28
N SER A 28 -6.71 6.47 9.38
CA SER A 28 -7.02 7.90 9.35
C SER A 28 -6.38 8.69 10.49
N ASP A 29 -6.18 8.07 11.64
CA ASP A 29 -5.64 8.75 12.83
C ASP A 29 -4.31 8.15 13.30
N GLY A 30 -3.56 7.54 12.40
CA GLY A 30 -2.25 7.01 12.73
C GLY A 30 -1.91 5.73 12.00
N ILE A 31 -1.37 4.76 12.72
CA ILE A 31 -0.96 3.47 12.18
C ILE A 31 -1.57 2.33 13.00
N TYR A 32 -1.73 1.19 12.35
CA TYR A 32 -2.28 -0.03 12.98
C TYR A 32 -1.27 -1.16 12.79
N GLY A 33 -0.73 -1.68 13.89
CA GLY A 33 0.28 -2.74 13.86
C GLY A 33 -0.34 -4.13 13.84
N VAL A 34 0.23 -5.03 13.03
CA VAL A 34 -0.24 -6.40 12.89
C VAL A 34 0.95 -7.35 12.94
N GLN A 35 0.82 -8.39 13.76
CA GLN A 35 1.78 -9.49 13.86
C GLN A 35 1.04 -10.81 13.76
N ALA A 36 1.77 -11.90 13.61
CA ALA A 36 1.18 -13.24 13.51
C ALA A 36 0.29 -13.53 14.74
N GLY A 37 -0.84 -14.18 14.49
CA GLY A 37 -1.79 -14.52 15.55
C GLY A 37 -2.72 -13.40 15.95
N HIS A 38 -2.78 -12.32 15.20
CA HIS A 38 -3.68 -11.20 15.49
C HIS A 38 -5.14 -11.64 15.41
N ASN A 39 -5.96 -11.10 16.30
CA ASN A 39 -7.40 -11.37 16.27
C ASN A 39 -8.03 -10.93 14.96
N PRO A 40 -9.06 -11.63 14.46
CA PRO A 40 -9.72 -11.23 13.21
C PRO A 40 -10.32 -9.81 13.31
N VAL A 41 -10.05 -8.99 12.30
CA VAL A 41 -10.59 -7.63 12.25
C VAL A 41 -10.55 -7.13 10.79
N LEU A 42 -11.48 -6.24 10.46
CA LEU A 42 -11.45 -5.46 9.22
C LEU A 42 -10.95 -4.05 9.56
N VAL A 43 -9.96 -3.58 8.83
CA VAL A 43 -9.34 -2.29 9.08
C VAL A 43 -9.54 -1.40 7.85
N ALA A 44 -10.11 -0.22 8.05
CA ALA A 44 -10.21 0.77 6.98
C ALA A 44 -8.86 1.46 6.82
N LEU A 45 -8.33 1.46 5.60
CA LEU A 45 -7.04 2.05 5.29
C LEU A 45 -7.21 3.44 4.70
N HIS A 46 -6.33 4.34 5.11
CA HIS A 46 -6.24 5.68 4.57
C HIS A 46 -4.94 5.80 3.77
N MET A 47 -4.94 6.62 2.73
CA MET A 47 -3.74 6.84 1.92
C MET A 47 -2.53 7.12 2.81
N GLY A 48 -1.44 6.40 2.59
CA GLY A 48 -0.23 6.54 3.38
C GLY A 48 0.78 5.43 3.08
N ILE A 49 1.75 5.31 3.98
CA ILE A 49 2.80 4.31 3.84
C ILE A 49 2.42 3.06 4.62
N LEU A 50 2.35 1.95 3.90
CA LEU A 50 2.25 0.61 4.49
C LEU A 50 3.68 0.08 4.63
N HIS A 51 4.02 -0.38 5.83
CA HIS A 51 5.36 -0.87 6.13
C HIS A 51 5.29 -2.34 6.54
N PHE A 52 6.15 -3.19 5.96
CA PHE A 52 6.19 -4.59 6.33
C PHE A 52 7.61 -5.13 6.31
N VAL A 53 7.82 -6.22 7.07
CA VAL A 53 9.12 -6.85 7.22
C VAL A 53 9.04 -8.29 6.74
N VAL A 54 9.97 -8.68 5.87
CA VAL A 54 10.10 -10.04 5.33
C VAL A 54 11.57 -10.45 5.44
N ASP A 55 11.83 -11.57 6.12
CA ASP A 55 13.18 -12.10 6.31
C ASP A 55 14.16 -11.05 6.86
N GLY A 56 13.70 -10.27 7.83
CA GLY A 56 14.49 -9.22 8.46
C GLY A 56 14.68 -7.96 7.63
N LYS A 57 14.09 -7.89 6.44
CA LYS A 57 14.21 -6.74 5.55
C LYS A 57 12.91 -5.94 5.57
N ALA A 58 13.02 -4.65 5.81
CA ALA A 58 11.89 -3.74 5.83
C ALA A 58 11.57 -3.24 4.42
N ARG A 59 10.28 -3.13 4.12
CA ARG A 59 9.79 -2.57 2.86
C ARG A 59 8.67 -1.59 3.14
N ASP A 60 8.66 -0.50 2.39
CA ASP A 60 7.59 0.49 2.42
C ASP A 60 6.85 0.49 1.09
N VAL A 61 5.54 0.68 1.15
CA VAL A 61 4.68 0.77 -0.03
C VAL A 61 3.74 1.95 0.16
N LEU A 62 3.68 2.85 -0.81
CA LEU A 62 2.66 3.90 -0.79
C LEU A 62 1.36 3.30 -1.29
N VAL A 63 0.34 3.33 -0.44
CA VAL A 63 -0.99 2.78 -0.77
C VAL A 63 -2.04 3.87 -0.75
N GLY A 64 -3.06 3.71 -1.60
CA GLY A 64 -4.27 4.53 -1.54
C GLY A 64 -5.23 4.00 -0.50
N ASP A 65 -6.43 4.56 -0.49
CA ASP A 65 -7.48 4.13 0.43
C ASP A 65 -7.92 2.70 0.12
N GLY A 66 -8.37 1.99 1.13
CA GLY A 66 -8.84 0.63 0.97
C GLY A 66 -9.22 -0.03 2.27
N ILE A 67 -9.13 -1.35 2.29
CA ILE A 67 -9.44 -2.15 3.47
C ILE A 67 -8.39 -3.26 3.64
N ALA A 68 -8.23 -3.71 4.87
CA ALA A 68 -7.42 -4.88 5.17
C ALA A 68 -8.26 -5.86 5.99
N GLU A 69 -8.25 -7.12 5.56
CA GLU A 69 -8.82 -8.23 6.35
C GLU A 69 -7.66 -8.88 7.09
N VAL A 70 -7.69 -8.79 8.41
CA VAL A 70 -6.65 -9.35 9.28
C VAL A 70 -7.18 -10.59 9.95
N THR A 71 -6.44 -11.69 9.86
CA THR A 71 -6.75 -12.94 10.55
C THR A 71 -5.49 -13.46 11.24
N PRO A 72 -5.60 -14.45 12.13
CA PRO A 72 -4.41 -15.00 12.77
C PRO A 72 -3.38 -15.59 11.81
N ALA A 73 -3.80 -16.03 10.62
CA ALA A 73 -2.94 -16.72 9.65
C ALA A 73 -2.54 -15.85 8.45
N TYR A 74 -3.35 -14.87 8.08
CA TYR A 74 -3.11 -14.08 6.88
C TYR A 74 -3.68 -12.67 7.00
N VAL A 75 -3.16 -11.78 6.18
CA VAL A 75 -3.70 -10.43 5.99
C VAL A 75 -3.90 -10.18 4.49
N MET A 76 -5.08 -9.76 4.12
CA MET A 76 -5.41 -9.40 2.73
C MET A 76 -5.65 -7.89 2.67
N VAL A 77 -4.85 -7.19 1.88
CA VAL A 77 -4.93 -5.74 1.70
C VAL A 77 -5.47 -5.44 0.31
N LEU A 78 -6.59 -4.72 0.25
CA LEU A 78 -7.21 -4.28 -0.99
C LEU A 78 -7.23 -2.77 -1.01
N VAL A 79 -6.49 -2.16 -1.94
CA VAL A 79 -6.30 -0.71 -2.00
C VAL A 79 -6.50 -0.20 -3.43
N ASP A 80 -6.78 1.10 -3.57
CA ASP A 80 -6.95 1.72 -4.87
C ASP A 80 -5.65 1.73 -5.67
N SER A 81 -4.52 1.92 -4.99
CA SER A 81 -3.20 1.96 -5.64
C SER A 81 -2.13 1.47 -4.69
N ALA A 82 -1.05 0.96 -5.26
CA ALA A 82 0.14 0.57 -4.51
C ALA A 82 1.37 0.87 -5.35
N GLU A 83 2.35 1.57 -4.77
CA GLU A 83 3.57 1.98 -5.47
C GLU A 83 4.77 1.83 -4.55
N ASN A 84 5.92 1.47 -5.13
CA ASN A 84 7.18 1.51 -4.40
C ASN A 84 7.60 2.96 -4.20
N PRO A 85 8.09 3.35 -3.00
CA PRO A 85 8.50 4.74 -2.75
C PRO A 85 9.57 5.23 -3.72
N GLU A 86 10.46 4.36 -4.17
CA GLU A 86 11.53 4.69 -5.11
C GLU A 86 11.01 5.10 -6.49
N ASP A 87 9.76 4.75 -6.82
CA ASP A 87 9.13 5.10 -8.09
C ASP A 87 8.25 6.35 -8.01
N ILE A 88 8.02 6.89 -6.81
CA ILE A 88 7.06 7.99 -6.60
C ILE A 88 7.46 9.25 -7.36
N ASP A 89 8.72 9.66 -7.26
CA ASP A 89 9.19 10.90 -7.92
C ASP A 89 9.09 10.80 -9.43
N LYS A 90 9.40 9.64 -9.99
CA LYS A 90 9.28 9.39 -11.42
C LYS A 90 7.84 9.49 -11.88
N ASN A 91 6.92 8.85 -11.14
CA ASN A 91 5.50 8.86 -11.48
C ASN A 91 4.90 10.26 -11.34
N ARG A 92 5.31 11.02 -10.32
CA ARG A 92 4.86 12.40 -10.14
C ARG A 92 5.36 13.31 -11.24
N ALA A 93 6.61 13.17 -11.65
CA ALA A 93 7.18 13.96 -12.73
C ALA A 93 6.41 13.73 -14.05
N GLU A 94 6.11 12.48 -14.35
CA GLU A 94 5.35 12.13 -15.54
C GLU A 94 3.92 12.66 -15.49
N ALA A 95 3.24 12.52 -14.36
CA ALA A 95 1.89 13.05 -14.19
C ALA A 95 1.86 14.58 -14.30
N ALA A 96 2.86 15.26 -13.77
CA ALA A 96 2.97 16.73 -13.90
C ALA A 96 3.20 17.14 -15.35
N ARG A 97 4.02 16.39 -16.08
CA ARG A 97 4.24 16.65 -17.51
C ARG A 97 2.95 16.50 -18.32
N ILE A 98 2.22 15.44 -18.09
CA ILE A 98 0.94 15.20 -18.78
C ILE A 98 -0.05 16.32 -18.49
N ARG A 99 -0.16 16.75 -17.24
CA ARG A 99 -1.07 17.85 -16.87
C ARG A 99 -0.67 19.17 -17.54
N ALA A 100 0.63 19.45 -17.63
CA ALA A 100 1.13 20.64 -18.29
C ALA A 100 0.81 20.62 -19.79
N GLU A 101 0.97 19.49 -20.45
CA GLU A 101 0.62 19.31 -21.86
C GLU A 101 -0.87 19.52 -22.11
N GLU A 102 -1.73 18.99 -21.22
CA GLU A 102 -3.18 19.19 -21.31
C GLU A 102 -3.56 20.67 -21.16
N ARG A 103 -2.93 21.39 -20.23
CA ARG A 103 -3.17 22.81 -20.04
C ARG A 103 -2.77 23.62 -21.27
N LEU A 104 -1.63 23.32 -21.86
CA LEU A 104 -1.18 23.98 -23.08
C LEU A 104 -2.16 23.73 -24.23
N SER A 105 -2.66 22.52 -24.33
CA SER A 105 -3.66 22.14 -25.32
C SER A 105 -4.94 22.95 -25.17
N LEU A 106 -5.39 23.16 -23.93
CA LEU A 106 -6.59 23.97 -23.65
C LEU A 106 -6.39 25.46 -23.95
N ILE A 107 -5.20 25.99 -23.75
CA ILE A 107 -4.88 27.39 -23.99
C ILE A 107 -4.88 27.71 -25.49
N HIS A 108 -4.54 26.71 -26.30
CA HIS A 108 -4.47 26.89 -27.76
C HIS A 108 -5.82 26.76 -28.47
N ILE A 109 -6.86 26.43 -27.76
CA ILE A 109 -8.22 26.38 -28.27
C ILE A 109 -8.88 27.75 -28.18
#